data_91b80eea771b73c6687b5061510c0b93
#
_entry.id   91b80eea771b73c6687b5061510c0b93
#
_cell.length_a   1.000
_cell.length_b   1.000
_cell.length_c   1.000
_cell.angle_alpha   90.00
_cell.angle_beta   90.00
_cell.angle_gamma   90.00
#
_symmetry.space_group_name_H-M   'P 1'
#
loop_
_entity.id
_entity.type
_entity.pdbx_description
1 polymer ?
#
loop_
_entity_poly.entity_id
_entity_poly.type
_entity_poly.pdbx_seq_one_letter_code
_entity_poly.pdbx_strand_id
1 'polypeptide(L)'
;MGKAKLQAELGVSKDKAEELFSIYHERVPFVKRLMKSVSNRAQQRGQIRTLLGRLCRFHLWEPNRFGINKALPFNEAVLEHGQGNIRRAYTYKALNKLIQGSAADMTKKSMLDLYKEGIIAHIQIHDELDLSVESKEHANKIIEIMENAVKLELPNKVDYESGKNWGDIYDK
;
A
#
# COMPACT_ATOMS: atom_id res chain seq x y z
N MET A 1 -2.66 -4.90 -10.22
CA MET A 1 -2.26 -6.07 -11.06
C MET A 1 -2.65 -5.78 -12.50
N GLY A 2 -1.83 -6.11 -13.49
CA GLY A 2 -2.15 -5.97 -14.93
C GLY A 2 -2.69 -7.28 -15.50
N LYS A 3 -3.31 -7.21 -16.71
CA LYS A 3 -3.92 -8.39 -17.39
C LYS A 3 -2.94 -9.57 -17.52
N ALA A 4 -1.70 -9.30 -17.96
CA ALA A 4 -0.69 -10.35 -18.14
C ALA A 4 -0.32 -11.06 -16.83
N LYS A 5 -0.24 -10.30 -15.72
CA LYS A 5 0.03 -10.88 -14.40
C LYS A 5 -1.17 -11.70 -13.91
N LEU A 6 -2.40 -11.21 -14.11
CA LEU A 6 -3.62 -11.95 -13.80
C LEU A 6 -3.70 -13.27 -14.55
N GLN A 7 -3.38 -13.25 -15.85
CA GLN A 7 -3.31 -14.46 -16.69
C GLN A 7 -2.33 -15.48 -16.14
N ALA A 8 -1.12 -15.05 -15.80
CA ALA A 8 -0.06 -15.93 -15.30
C ALA A 8 -0.39 -16.54 -13.93
N GLU A 9 -0.94 -15.74 -13.01
CA GLU A 9 -1.28 -16.22 -11.65
C GLU A 9 -2.48 -17.16 -11.62
N LEU A 10 -3.47 -16.94 -12.49
CA LEU A 10 -4.66 -17.79 -12.54
C LEU A 10 -4.54 -18.97 -13.52
N GLY A 11 -3.49 -19.03 -14.34
CA GLY A 11 -3.31 -20.08 -15.35
C GLY A 11 -4.41 -20.11 -16.42
N VAL A 12 -5.08 -18.97 -16.68
CA VAL A 12 -6.19 -18.86 -17.63
C VAL A 12 -5.74 -18.35 -19.00
N SER A 13 -6.60 -18.51 -20.03
CA SER A 13 -6.36 -17.92 -21.33
C SER A 13 -6.34 -16.40 -21.28
N LYS A 14 -5.73 -15.76 -22.30
CA LYS A 14 -5.69 -14.31 -22.44
C LYS A 14 -7.11 -13.72 -22.47
N ASP A 15 -8.02 -14.33 -23.21
CA ASP A 15 -9.40 -13.83 -23.35
C ASP A 15 -10.15 -13.91 -22.02
N LYS A 16 -9.96 -15.00 -21.27
CA LYS A 16 -10.56 -15.15 -19.95
C LYS A 16 -9.99 -14.13 -18.93
N ALA A 17 -8.68 -13.88 -18.97
CA ALA A 17 -8.08 -12.83 -18.14
C ALA A 17 -8.60 -11.43 -18.49
N GLU A 18 -8.85 -11.15 -19.79
CA GLU A 18 -9.44 -9.88 -20.24
C GLU A 18 -10.90 -9.74 -19.81
N GLU A 19 -11.69 -10.79 -19.93
CA GLU A 19 -13.07 -10.83 -19.45
C GLU A 19 -13.14 -10.55 -17.94
N LEU A 20 -12.37 -11.29 -17.12
CA LEU A 20 -12.33 -11.10 -15.68
C LEU A 20 -11.89 -9.68 -15.28
N PHE A 21 -10.90 -9.14 -15.98
CA PHE A 21 -10.43 -7.79 -15.75
C PHE A 21 -11.50 -6.73 -16.09
N SER A 22 -12.28 -6.96 -17.16
CA SER A 22 -13.39 -6.09 -17.55
C SER A 22 -14.51 -6.12 -16.51
N ILE A 23 -14.96 -7.31 -16.12
CA ILE A 23 -15.98 -7.52 -15.08
C ILE A 23 -15.58 -6.84 -13.78
N TYR A 24 -14.32 -6.99 -13.34
CA TYR A 24 -13.83 -6.33 -12.13
C TYR A 24 -13.96 -4.81 -12.22
N HIS A 25 -13.50 -4.21 -13.33
CA HIS A 25 -13.56 -2.75 -13.50
C HIS A 25 -14.98 -2.21 -13.69
N GLU A 26 -15.88 -3.02 -14.22
CA GLU A 26 -17.30 -2.68 -14.32
C GLU A 26 -17.99 -2.70 -12.96
N ARG A 27 -17.73 -3.74 -12.17
CA ARG A 27 -18.33 -3.88 -10.83
C ARG A 27 -17.72 -2.93 -9.79
N VAL A 28 -16.45 -2.53 -9.95
CA VAL A 28 -15.72 -1.68 -9.00
C VAL A 28 -15.10 -0.46 -9.70
N PRO A 29 -15.95 0.41 -10.32
CA PRO A 29 -15.48 1.50 -11.18
C PRO A 29 -14.69 2.58 -10.44
N PHE A 30 -14.89 2.72 -9.12
CA PHE A 30 -14.17 3.68 -8.30
C PHE A 30 -12.65 3.40 -8.27
N VAL A 31 -12.23 2.13 -8.31
CA VAL A 31 -10.80 1.75 -8.32
C VAL A 31 -10.09 2.35 -9.53
N LYS A 32 -10.71 2.25 -10.72
CA LYS A 32 -10.16 2.82 -11.96
C LYS A 32 -10.07 4.36 -11.89
N ARG A 33 -11.13 5.00 -11.34
CA ARG A 33 -11.14 6.47 -11.15
C ARG A 33 -10.08 6.91 -10.17
N LEU A 34 -9.96 6.22 -9.02
CA LEU A 34 -8.95 6.51 -8.01
C LEU A 34 -7.54 6.34 -8.57
N MET A 35 -7.27 5.25 -9.27
CA MET A 35 -5.97 4.99 -9.92
C MET A 35 -5.59 6.12 -10.87
N LYS A 36 -6.50 6.54 -11.75
CA LYS A 36 -6.28 7.65 -12.68
C LYS A 36 -6.03 8.98 -11.96
N SER A 37 -6.84 9.29 -10.95
CA SER A 37 -6.71 10.52 -10.16
C SER A 37 -5.38 10.60 -9.43
N VAL A 38 -4.97 9.52 -8.74
CA VAL A 38 -3.73 9.46 -7.96
C VAL A 38 -2.50 9.50 -8.88
N SER A 39 -2.53 8.78 -10.02
CA SER A 39 -1.45 8.80 -11.00
C SER A 39 -1.28 10.19 -11.64
N ASN A 40 -2.38 10.84 -11.99
CA ASN A 40 -2.34 12.21 -12.53
C ASN A 40 -1.78 13.21 -11.49
N ARG A 41 -2.20 13.09 -10.23
CA ARG A 41 -1.67 13.93 -9.14
C ARG A 41 -0.17 13.70 -8.95
N ALA A 42 0.28 12.44 -8.96
CA ALA A 42 1.70 12.09 -8.90
C ALA A 42 2.48 12.70 -10.08
N GLN A 43 1.92 12.63 -11.29
CA GLN A 43 2.54 13.21 -12.49
C GLN A 43 2.64 14.74 -12.41
N GLN A 44 1.57 15.41 -12.03
CA GLN A 44 1.52 16.87 -11.99
C GLN A 44 2.32 17.47 -10.84
N ARG A 45 2.10 16.94 -9.62
CA ARG A 45 2.66 17.52 -8.38
C ARG A 45 3.98 16.87 -7.95
N GLY A 46 4.36 15.73 -8.55
CA GLY A 46 5.54 14.96 -8.15
C GLY A 46 5.43 14.32 -6.77
N GLN A 47 4.25 14.30 -6.18
CA GLN A 47 4.01 13.72 -4.85
C GLN A 47 2.55 13.37 -4.61
N ILE A 48 2.35 12.41 -3.71
CA ILE A 48 1.07 12.06 -3.11
C ILE A 48 1.23 12.04 -1.58
N ARG A 49 0.13 12.06 -0.86
CA ARG A 49 0.11 11.89 0.60
C ARG A 49 -0.68 10.65 0.99
N THR A 50 -0.16 9.91 1.95
CA THR A 50 -0.87 8.82 2.59
C THR A 50 -2.02 9.33 3.47
N LEU A 51 -2.79 8.42 4.06
CA LEU A 51 -3.91 8.72 4.95
C LEU A 51 -3.52 9.68 6.11
N LEU A 52 -2.37 9.43 6.73
CA LEU A 52 -1.87 10.28 7.82
C LEU A 52 -0.93 11.41 7.35
N GLY A 53 -0.92 11.70 6.04
CA GLY A 53 -0.24 12.87 5.48
C GLY A 53 1.23 12.67 5.12
N ARG A 54 1.79 11.47 5.29
CA ARG A 54 3.17 11.18 4.90
C ARG A 54 3.36 11.34 3.39
N LEU A 55 4.45 12.01 3.00
CA LEU A 55 4.76 12.29 1.60
C LEU A 55 5.40 11.10 0.90
N CYS A 56 4.88 10.78 -0.28
CA CYS A 56 5.45 9.85 -1.23
C CYS A 56 5.84 10.62 -2.49
N ARG A 57 7.14 10.71 -2.77
CA ARG A 57 7.68 11.56 -3.84
C ARG A 57 7.98 10.76 -5.11
N PHE A 58 7.84 11.44 -6.28
CA PHE A 58 8.16 10.97 -7.62
C PHE A 58 9.10 11.99 -8.26
N HIS A 59 10.37 11.91 -7.90
CA HIS A 59 11.40 12.89 -8.28
C HIS A 59 12.27 12.45 -9.47
N LEU A 60 12.12 11.20 -9.92
CA LEU A 60 12.79 10.68 -11.09
C LEU A 60 11.94 10.90 -12.35
N TRP A 61 12.63 10.94 -13.49
CA TRP A 61 12.05 11.22 -14.80
C TRP A 61 12.47 10.16 -15.81
N GLU A 62 11.63 9.91 -16.79
CA GLU A 62 11.85 8.96 -17.87
C GLU A 62 11.37 9.57 -19.20
N PRO A 63 11.86 9.08 -20.37
CA PRO A 63 11.35 9.54 -21.65
C PRO A 63 9.86 9.22 -21.80
N ASN A 64 9.12 10.14 -22.41
CA ASN A 64 7.68 9.99 -22.64
C ASN A 64 7.41 9.08 -23.83
N ARG A 65 7.90 7.85 -23.77
CA ARG A 65 7.68 6.80 -24.77
C ARG A 65 7.28 5.49 -24.10
N PHE A 66 6.66 4.61 -24.88
CA PHE A 66 6.31 3.26 -24.40
C PHE A 66 7.58 2.40 -24.28
N GLY A 67 7.62 1.55 -23.25
CA GLY A 67 8.71 0.60 -23.01
C GLY A 67 9.29 0.70 -21.60
N ILE A 68 10.32 -0.12 -21.34
CA ILE A 68 11.11 -0.09 -20.11
C ILE A 68 12.17 0.98 -20.28
N ASN A 69 12.05 2.05 -19.51
CA ASN A 69 12.98 3.17 -19.57
C ASN A 69 13.75 3.29 -18.25
N LYS A 70 15.00 3.75 -18.36
CA LYS A 70 15.81 4.14 -17.21
C LYS A 70 15.24 5.44 -16.62
N ALA A 71 15.00 5.45 -15.33
CA ALA A 71 14.59 6.64 -14.61
C ALA A 71 15.82 7.42 -14.13
N LEU A 72 15.84 8.71 -14.41
CA LEU A 72 16.97 9.61 -14.17
C LEU A 72 16.54 10.80 -13.30
N PRO A 73 17.47 11.47 -12.60
CA PRO A 73 17.27 12.81 -12.06
C PRO A 73 16.85 13.79 -13.17
N PHE A 74 16.12 14.85 -12.82
CA PHE A 74 15.54 15.79 -13.80
C PHE A 74 16.57 16.34 -14.79
N ASN A 75 17.68 16.86 -14.29
CA ASN A 75 18.71 17.48 -15.15
C ASN A 75 19.33 16.49 -16.13
N GLU A 76 19.60 15.27 -15.70
CA GLU A 76 20.12 14.19 -16.55
C GLU A 76 19.09 13.78 -17.60
N ALA A 77 17.82 13.64 -17.21
CA ALA A 77 16.74 13.30 -18.13
C ALA A 77 16.54 14.38 -19.20
N VAL A 78 16.66 15.67 -18.83
CA VAL A 78 16.58 16.80 -19.77
C VAL A 78 17.73 16.78 -20.75
N LEU A 79 18.96 16.53 -20.29
CA LEU A 79 20.15 16.44 -21.15
C LEU A 79 20.03 15.28 -22.15
N GLU A 80 19.56 14.12 -21.69
CA GLU A 80 19.50 12.92 -22.53
C GLU A 80 18.32 12.92 -23.51
N HIS A 81 17.15 13.45 -23.11
CA HIS A 81 15.90 13.30 -23.87
C HIS A 81 15.24 14.61 -24.28
N GLY A 82 15.68 15.75 -23.74
CA GLY A 82 15.03 17.05 -23.92
C GLY A 82 13.84 17.25 -22.98
N GLN A 83 13.66 18.47 -22.50
CA GLN A 83 12.63 18.82 -21.48
C GLN A 83 11.20 18.48 -21.89
N GLY A 84 10.86 18.65 -23.19
CA GLY A 84 9.52 18.37 -23.71
C GLY A 84 9.18 16.89 -23.89
N ASN A 85 10.19 16.02 -23.81
CA ASN A 85 10.08 14.59 -24.11
C ASN A 85 10.14 13.69 -22.88
N ILE A 86 10.06 14.27 -21.67
CA ILE A 86 10.16 13.52 -20.43
C ILE A 86 8.89 13.61 -19.60
N ARG A 87 8.65 12.60 -18.78
CA ARG A 87 7.57 12.52 -17.78
C ARG A 87 8.12 11.99 -16.46
N ARG A 88 7.40 12.19 -15.36
CA ARG A 88 7.78 11.61 -14.08
C ARG A 88 7.69 10.09 -14.13
N ALA A 89 8.75 9.44 -13.69
CA ALA A 89 8.87 7.99 -13.65
C ALA A 89 8.00 7.38 -12.53
N TYR A 90 7.59 6.13 -12.75
CA TYR A 90 6.89 5.29 -11.76
C TYR A 90 5.54 5.80 -11.27
N THR A 91 4.94 6.79 -11.89
CA THR A 91 3.63 7.32 -11.46
C THR A 91 2.49 6.30 -11.56
N TYR A 92 2.64 5.26 -12.38
CA TYR A 92 1.72 4.12 -12.42
C TYR A 92 1.67 3.32 -11.11
N LYS A 93 2.71 3.42 -10.26
CA LYS A 93 2.75 2.80 -8.91
C LYS A 93 2.09 3.67 -7.84
N ALA A 94 1.56 4.84 -8.20
CA ALA A 94 1.09 5.82 -7.23
C ALA A 94 -0.05 5.30 -6.36
N LEU A 95 -1.03 4.59 -6.94
CA LEU A 95 -2.12 3.99 -6.15
C LEU A 95 -1.60 2.97 -5.16
N ASN A 96 -0.72 2.06 -5.60
CA ASN A 96 -0.14 1.05 -4.70
C ASN A 96 0.64 1.70 -3.55
N LYS A 97 1.44 2.72 -3.84
CA LYS A 97 2.17 3.50 -2.82
C LYS A 97 1.22 4.23 -1.86
N LEU A 98 0.09 4.74 -2.36
CA LEU A 98 -0.93 5.37 -1.53
C LEU A 98 -1.54 4.36 -0.54
N ILE A 99 -2.03 3.23 -1.04
CA ILE A 99 -2.73 2.22 -0.23
C ILE A 99 -1.78 1.56 0.77
N GLN A 100 -0.67 0.98 0.30
CA GLN A 100 0.30 0.32 1.18
C GLN A 100 0.97 1.30 2.17
N GLY A 101 1.25 2.53 1.71
CA GLY A 101 1.77 3.56 2.59
C GLY A 101 0.79 3.97 3.68
N SER A 102 -0.51 4.03 3.36
CA SER A 102 -1.57 4.33 4.35
C SER A 102 -1.76 3.17 5.34
N ALA A 103 -1.72 1.92 4.88
CA ALA A 103 -1.75 0.75 5.75
C ALA A 103 -0.55 0.75 6.74
N ALA A 104 0.66 0.98 6.22
CA ALA A 104 1.84 1.10 7.09
C ALA A 104 1.76 2.27 8.10
N ASP A 105 1.07 3.36 7.76
CA ASP A 105 0.83 4.46 8.69
C ASP A 105 -0.13 4.03 9.81
N MET A 106 -1.14 3.21 9.50
CA MET A 106 -2.08 2.67 10.51
C MET A 106 -1.35 1.79 11.52
N THR A 107 -0.54 0.83 11.05
CA THR A 107 0.26 -0.03 11.94
C THR A 107 1.20 0.79 12.83
N LYS A 108 1.89 1.77 12.26
CA LYS A 108 2.78 2.67 13.04
C LYS A 108 2.04 3.50 14.06
N LYS A 109 0.82 3.94 13.72
CA LYS A 109 -0.02 4.69 14.67
C LYS A 109 -0.48 3.79 15.81
N SER A 110 -0.86 2.54 15.51
CA SER A 110 -1.19 1.53 16.51
C SER A 110 0.00 1.29 17.47
N MET A 111 1.20 1.09 16.94
CA MET A 111 2.41 0.95 17.75
C MET A 111 2.66 2.16 18.66
N LEU A 112 2.47 3.37 18.14
CA LEU A 112 2.65 4.60 18.92
C LEU A 112 1.61 4.70 20.04
N ASP A 113 0.35 4.34 19.78
CA ASP A 113 -0.71 4.42 20.77
C ASP A 113 -0.56 3.32 21.83
N LEU A 114 -0.17 2.11 21.46
CA LEU A 114 0.22 1.06 22.39
C LEU A 114 1.40 1.49 23.29
N TYR A 115 2.43 2.09 22.70
CA TYR A 115 3.59 2.58 23.45
C TYR A 115 3.23 3.64 24.51
N LYS A 116 2.27 4.52 24.22
CA LYS A 116 1.77 5.52 25.19
C LYS A 116 1.06 4.88 26.39
N GLU A 117 0.50 3.69 26.20
CA GLU A 117 -0.12 2.88 27.26
C GLU A 117 0.86 1.93 27.95
N GLY A 118 2.17 2.07 27.66
CA GLY A 118 3.22 1.23 28.21
C GLY A 118 3.33 -0.17 27.59
N ILE A 119 2.63 -0.40 26.47
CA ILE A 119 2.61 -1.69 25.77
C ILE A 119 3.58 -1.62 24.59
N ILE A 120 4.58 -2.52 24.60
CA ILE A 120 5.65 -2.53 23.59
C ILE A 120 5.49 -3.75 22.71
N ALA A 121 5.33 -3.52 21.39
CA ALA A 121 5.41 -4.58 20.40
C ALA A 121 6.86 -5.05 20.26
N HIS A 122 7.07 -6.37 20.29
CA HIS A 122 8.39 -6.98 20.15
C HIS A 122 8.82 -7.07 18.71
N ILE A 123 7.90 -7.43 17.84
CA ILE A 123 8.14 -7.60 16.40
C ILE A 123 6.98 -6.94 15.63
N GLN A 124 7.29 -6.37 14.45
CA GLN A 124 6.30 -5.88 13.51
C GLN A 124 6.57 -6.51 12.13
N ILE A 125 5.59 -7.22 11.61
CA ILE A 125 5.64 -7.87 10.31
C ILE A 125 4.47 -7.35 9.48
N HIS A 126 4.76 -6.52 8.47
CA HIS A 126 3.74 -5.87 7.64
C HIS A 126 2.67 -5.13 8.46
N ASP A 127 1.49 -5.71 8.61
CA ASP A 127 0.31 -5.23 9.35
C ASP A 127 0.07 -5.97 10.66
N GLU A 128 0.97 -6.85 11.05
CA GLU A 128 0.95 -7.69 12.24
C GLU A 128 1.88 -7.15 13.32
N LEU A 129 1.47 -7.27 14.57
CA LEU A 129 2.27 -6.92 15.77
C LEU A 129 2.30 -8.10 16.72
N ASP A 130 3.51 -8.53 17.08
CA ASP A 130 3.73 -9.56 18.10
C ASP A 130 3.99 -8.90 19.45
N LEU A 131 3.24 -9.32 20.45
CA LEU A 131 3.30 -8.78 21.80
C LEU A 131 3.23 -9.90 22.85
N SER A 132 3.78 -9.66 24.04
CA SER A 132 3.49 -10.50 25.19
C SER A 132 2.18 -10.06 25.82
N VAL A 133 1.30 -11.02 26.09
CA VAL A 133 -0.03 -10.80 26.65
C VAL A 133 -0.14 -11.50 28.01
N GLU A 134 -0.53 -10.77 29.03
CA GLU A 134 -0.60 -11.27 30.41
C GLU A 134 -1.97 -11.89 30.75
N SER A 135 -3.04 -11.38 30.12
CA SER A 135 -4.42 -11.82 30.36
C SER A 135 -5.30 -11.56 29.14
N LYS A 136 -6.50 -12.10 29.15
CA LYS A 136 -7.50 -11.84 28.13
C LYS A 136 -7.95 -10.36 28.11
N GLU A 137 -8.02 -9.74 29.28
CA GLU A 137 -8.34 -8.31 29.41
C GLU A 137 -7.25 -7.46 28.80
N HIS A 138 -5.96 -7.84 29.01
CA HIS A 138 -4.83 -7.17 28.36
C HIS A 138 -4.89 -7.31 26.83
N ALA A 139 -5.20 -8.51 26.29
CA ALA A 139 -5.41 -8.72 24.86
C ALA A 139 -6.52 -7.83 24.31
N ASN A 140 -7.68 -7.78 24.98
CA ASN A 140 -8.81 -6.94 24.55
C ASN A 140 -8.45 -5.46 24.53
N LYS A 141 -7.69 -4.96 25.51
CA LYS A 141 -7.19 -3.57 25.53
C LYS A 141 -6.28 -3.30 24.33
N ILE A 142 -5.38 -4.22 23.99
CA ILE A 142 -4.51 -4.10 22.81
C ILE A 142 -5.33 -4.01 21.52
N ILE A 143 -6.30 -4.92 21.34
CA ILE A 143 -7.19 -4.96 20.19
C ILE A 143 -7.95 -3.63 20.06
N GLU A 144 -8.54 -3.14 21.16
CA GLU A 144 -9.29 -1.88 21.17
C GLU A 144 -8.41 -0.70 20.74
N ILE A 145 -7.17 -0.59 21.24
CA ILE A 145 -6.23 0.46 20.85
C ILE A 145 -5.91 0.38 19.36
N MET A 146 -5.63 -0.82 18.85
CA MET A 146 -5.28 -1.01 17.43
C MET A 146 -6.46 -0.71 16.50
N GLU A 147 -7.67 -1.19 16.83
CA GLU A 147 -8.88 -0.93 16.04
C GLU A 147 -9.23 0.57 15.97
N ASN A 148 -8.94 1.32 17.05
CA ASN A 148 -9.23 2.76 17.15
C ASN A 148 -8.06 3.69 16.81
N ALA A 149 -6.89 3.16 16.51
CA ALA A 149 -5.69 3.97 16.22
C ALA A 149 -5.91 4.96 15.05
N VAL A 150 -6.67 4.56 14.04
CA VAL A 150 -7.06 5.41 12.91
C VAL A 150 -8.55 5.26 12.64
N LYS A 151 -9.27 6.36 12.76
CA LYS A 151 -10.71 6.38 12.49
C LYS A 151 -10.96 6.39 10.97
N LEU A 152 -11.61 5.35 10.47
CA LEU A 152 -12.07 5.22 9.10
C LEU A 152 -13.60 5.28 9.05
N GLU A 153 -14.17 5.41 7.84
CA GLU A 153 -15.64 5.30 7.64
C GLU A 153 -16.15 3.87 7.91
N LEU A 154 -15.31 2.87 7.62
CA LEU A 154 -15.58 1.48 7.98
C LEU A 154 -14.76 1.12 9.23
N PRO A 155 -15.29 0.29 10.13
CA PRO A 155 -14.54 -0.14 11.32
C PRO A 155 -13.34 -0.98 10.92
N ASN A 156 -12.20 -0.71 11.54
CA ASN A 156 -11.07 -1.63 11.51
C ASN A 156 -11.38 -2.83 12.40
N LYS A 157 -10.89 -4.00 12.00
CA LYS A 157 -10.94 -5.21 12.79
C LYS A 157 -9.54 -5.79 12.91
N VAL A 158 -9.22 -6.25 14.11
CA VAL A 158 -7.96 -6.92 14.44
C VAL A 158 -8.26 -8.39 14.66
N ASP A 159 -7.65 -9.25 13.87
CA ASP A 159 -7.62 -10.68 14.11
C ASP A 159 -6.59 -10.97 15.20
N TYR A 160 -6.98 -11.75 16.20
CA TYR A 160 -6.17 -12.08 17.36
C TYR A 160 -5.94 -13.58 17.46
N GLU A 161 -4.68 -13.95 17.49
CA GLU A 161 -4.23 -15.31 17.78
C GLU A 161 -3.28 -15.30 18.95
N SER A 162 -3.23 -16.39 19.71
CA SER A 162 -2.34 -16.52 20.87
C SER A 162 -1.81 -17.94 21.02
N GLY A 163 -0.57 -18.06 21.48
CA GLY A 163 0.12 -19.32 21.75
C GLY A 163 1.18 -19.12 22.83
N LYS A 164 1.80 -20.19 23.28
CA LYS A 164 2.90 -20.12 24.25
C LYS A 164 4.18 -19.53 23.65
N ASN A 165 4.32 -19.63 22.35
CA ASN A 165 5.38 -19.06 21.54
C ASN A 165 4.86 -18.81 20.12
N TRP A 166 5.62 -18.10 19.32
CA TRP A 166 5.22 -17.72 17.95
C TRP A 166 4.97 -18.94 17.03
N GLY A 167 5.77 -20.01 17.16
CA GLY A 167 5.58 -21.23 16.35
C GLY A 167 4.22 -21.89 16.57
N ASP A 168 3.71 -21.90 17.80
CA ASP A 168 2.43 -22.52 18.15
C ASP A 168 1.22 -21.83 17.48
N ILE A 169 1.39 -20.60 16.96
CA ILE A 169 0.32 -19.85 16.30
C ILE A 169 0.15 -20.28 14.85
N TYR A 170 1.23 -20.67 14.17
CA TYR A 170 1.23 -21.00 12.74
C TYR A 170 1.12 -22.52 12.43
N ASP A 171 1.24 -23.37 13.42
CA ASP A 171 1.19 -24.85 13.28
C ASP A 171 -0.24 -25.43 13.37
N LYS A 172 -1.26 -24.69 12.89
CA LYS A 172 -2.66 -25.15 12.86
C LYS A 172 -3.13 -25.54 11.49
#